data_c4a7d0210b5f23dba90f5ddcf531d3f2
#
_entry.id   c4a7d0210b5f23dba90f5ddcf531d3f2
#
_cell.length_a   1.000
_cell.length_b   1.000
_cell.length_c   1.000
_cell.angle_alpha   90.00
_cell.angle_beta   90.00
_cell.angle_gamma   90.00
#
_symmetry.space_group_name_H-M   'P 1'
#
loop_
_entity.id
_entity.type
_entity.pdbx_description
1 polymer ?
#
loop_
_entity_poly.entity_id
_entity_poly.type
_entity_poly.pdbx_seq_one_letter_code
_entity_poly.pdbx_strand_id
1 'polypeptide(L)'
;MCIRDRDDILDKIDVKIIECLKKNARENASVIGSQVNMSVSAVIERIKKLEANGIIKQYTVVLDSKKLGMDITAFISVSMEHPKYNNNFNEFVKTHKQITECHYITGDFDFLLKVNTESTGGLESLLNEIKSAGGVSLTKTLVVLSTVKEDYSVNLE
;
A
#
# COMPACT_ATOMS: atom_id res chain seq x y z
N MET A 1 -13.82 -15.58 -16.67
CA MET A 1 -12.52 -14.97 -16.30
C MET A 1 -11.54 -16.11 -16.13
N CYS A 2 -10.67 -16.34 -17.11
CA CYS A 2 -9.69 -17.42 -17.03
C CYS A 2 -8.75 -17.15 -15.87
N ILE A 3 -8.69 -18.09 -14.94
CA ILE A 3 -7.58 -18.19 -13.99
C ILE A 3 -6.37 -18.48 -14.89
N ARG A 4 -5.56 -17.44 -15.17
CA ARG A 4 -4.23 -17.67 -15.72
C ARG A 4 -3.48 -18.46 -14.67
N ASP A 5 -3.03 -19.65 -15.04
CA ASP A 5 -2.21 -20.48 -14.19
C ASP A 5 -1.06 -19.62 -13.67
N ARG A 6 -0.89 -19.56 -12.35
CA ARG A 6 0.19 -18.78 -11.71
C ARG A 6 1.56 -19.25 -12.20
N ASP A 7 1.65 -20.51 -12.60
CA ASP A 7 2.89 -21.13 -13.13
C ASP A 7 3.33 -20.55 -14.49
N ASP A 8 2.42 -19.91 -15.26
CA ASP A 8 2.76 -19.23 -16.51
C ASP A 8 3.33 -17.81 -16.33
N ILE A 9 3.21 -17.23 -15.12
CA ILE A 9 3.61 -15.83 -14.84
C ILE A 9 4.95 -15.77 -14.12
N LEU A 10 5.17 -16.68 -13.16
CA LEU A 10 6.36 -16.72 -12.31
C LEU A 10 6.89 -18.15 -12.23
N ASP A 11 8.17 -18.34 -12.49
CA ASP A 11 8.85 -19.59 -12.19
C ASP A 11 9.42 -19.56 -10.74
N LYS A 12 9.95 -20.71 -10.31
CA LYS A 12 10.52 -20.87 -8.96
C LYS A 12 11.72 -19.94 -8.70
N ILE A 13 12.45 -19.59 -9.75
CA ILE A 13 13.60 -18.69 -9.66
C ILE A 13 13.11 -17.25 -9.47
N ASP A 14 12.07 -16.83 -10.21
CA ASP A 14 11.46 -15.53 -10.05
C ASP A 14 10.93 -15.34 -8.63
N VAL A 15 10.28 -16.35 -8.05
CA VAL A 15 9.81 -16.34 -6.65
C VAL A 15 10.97 -16.12 -5.69
N LYS A 16 12.09 -16.84 -5.86
CA LYS A 16 13.28 -16.67 -5.02
C LYS A 16 13.91 -15.28 -5.15
N ILE A 17 13.97 -14.73 -6.35
CA ILE A 17 14.47 -13.36 -6.59
C ILE A 17 13.57 -12.35 -5.85
N ILE A 18 12.26 -12.48 -5.98
CA ILE A 18 11.31 -11.60 -5.29
C ILE A 18 11.47 -11.71 -3.77
N GLU A 19 11.60 -12.91 -3.21
CA GLU A 19 11.81 -13.08 -1.77
C GLU A 19 13.14 -12.46 -1.28
N CYS A 20 14.20 -12.52 -2.08
CA CYS A 20 15.44 -11.79 -1.79
C CYS A 20 15.21 -10.28 -1.73
N LEU A 21 14.51 -9.72 -2.73
CA LEU A 21 14.21 -8.30 -2.81
C LEU A 21 13.22 -7.84 -1.72
N LYS A 22 12.29 -8.69 -1.30
CA LYS A 22 11.39 -8.41 -0.16
C LYS A 22 12.16 -8.27 1.15
N LYS A 23 13.21 -9.07 1.34
CA LYS A 23 14.07 -8.98 2.53
C LYS A 23 14.96 -7.74 2.49
N ASN A 24 15.51 -7.43 1.33
CA ASN A 24 16.38 -6.28 1.12
C ASN A 24 16.27 -5.79 -0.33
N ALA A 25 15.45 -4.77 -0.55
CA ALA A 25 15.25 -4.17 -1.89
C ALA A 25 16.52 -3.54 -2.47
N ARG A 26 17.56 -3.32 -1.66
CA ARG A 26 18.88 -2.80 -2.08
C ARG A 26 19.91 -3.89 -2.32
N GLU A 27 19.51 -5.16 -2.25
CA GLU A 27 20.43 -6.28 -2.48
C GLU A 27 20.98 -6.23 -3.91
N ASN A 28 22.26 -6.48 -4.04
CA ASN A 28 22.88 -6.47 -5.37
C ASN A 28 22.65 -7.78 -6.13
N ALA A 29 22.66 -7.69 -7.46
CA ALA A 29 22.38 -8.81 -8.33
C ALA A 29 23.40 -9.96 -8.20
N SER A 30 24.62 -9.70 -7.75
CA SER A 30 25.62 -10.75 -7.56
C SER A 30 25.29 -11.65 -6.36
N VAL A 31 24.80 -11.05 -5.26
CA VAL A 31 24.35 -11.82 -4.07
C VAL A 31 23.10 -12.61 -4.41
N ILE A 32 22.13 -12.00 -5.08
CA ILE A 32 20.92 -12.71 -5.54
C ILE A 32 21.31 -13.86 -6.46
N GLY A 33 22.18 -13.61 -7.42
CA GLY A 33 22.66 -14.63 -8.36
C GLY A 33 23.29 -15.85 -7.69
N SER A 34 24.07 -15.61 -6.63
CA SER A 34 24.64 -16.71 -5.82
C SER A 34 23.56 -17.54 -5.14
N GLN A 35 22.46 -16.94 -4.70
CA GLN A 35 21.37 -17.64 -4.04
C GLN A 35 20.48 -18.45 -4.99
N VAL A 36 20.37 -18.00 -6.23
CA VAL A 36 19.54 -18.66 -7.26
C VAL A 36 20.34 -19.42 -8.32
N ASN A 37 21.66 -19.49 -8.17
CA ASN A 37 22.59 -20.12 -9.12
C ASN A 37 22.48 -19.55 -10.55
N MET A 38 22.48 -18.22 -10.66
CA MET A 38 22.43 -17.52 -11.94
C MET A 38 23.50 -16.45 -12.05
N SER A 39 23.86 -16.10 -13.28
CA SER A 39 24.76 -14.98 -13.55
C SER A 39 24.11 -13.65 -13.17
N VAL A 40 24.93 -12.63 -12.89
CA VAL A 40 24.47 -11.27 -12.58
C VAL A 40 23.57 -10.72 -13.69
N SER A 41 23.98 -10.89 -14.95
CA SER A 41 23.21 -10.41 -16.11
C SER A 41 21.84 -11.09 -16.23
N ALA A 42 21.77 -12.39 -15.95
CA ALA A 42 20.52 -13.14 -15.98
C ALA A 42 19.56 -12.70 -14.85
N VAL A 43 20.08 -12.42 -13.66
CA VAL A 43 19.28 -11.87 -12.55
C VAL A 43 18.73 -10.49 -12.90
N ILE A 44 19.57 -9.59 -13.43
CA ILE A 44 19.15 -8.24 -13.84
C ILE A 44 18.05 -8.30 -14.90
N GLU A 45 18.20 -9.19 -15.88
CA GLU A 45 17.19 -9.36 -16.94
C GLU A 45 15.83 -9.84 -16.37
N ARG A 46 15.86 -10.80 -15.45
CA ARG A 46 14.64 -11.27 -14.78
C ARG A 46 13.97 -10.18 -13.96
N ILE A 47 14.74 -9.40 -13.20
CA ILE A 47 14.21 -8.29 -12.42
C ILE A 47 13.54 -7.27 -13.35
N LYS A 48 14.19 -6.87 -14.45
CA LYS A 48 13.61 -5.95 -15.44
C LYS A 48 12.30 -6.49 -16.03
N LYS A 49 12.21 -7.79 -16.27
CA LYS A 49 10.98 -8.42 -16.77
C LYS A 49 9.87 -8.39 -15.72
N LEU A 50 10.20 -8.64 -14.44
CA LEU A 50 9.23 -8.55 -13.33
C LEU A 50 8.71 -7.12 -13.15
N GLU A 51 9.57 -6.12 -13.32
CA GLU A 51 9.18 -4.69 -13.31
C GLU A 51 8.30 -4.35 -14.52
N ALA A 52 8.70 -4.72 -15.71
CA ALA A 52 7.98 -4.45 -16.96
C ALA A 52 6.59 -5.08 -16.98
N ASN A 53 6.43 -6.27 -16.39
CA ASN A 53 5.14 -6.96 -16.26
C ASN A 53 4.29 -6.46 -15.08
N GLY A 54 4.79 -5.48 -14.31
CA GLY A 54 4.07 -4.91 -13.18
C GLY A 54 3.96 -5.82 -11.96
N ILE A 55 4.70 -6.93 -11.91
CA ILE A 55 4.76 -7.81 -10.74
C ILE A 55 5.46 -7.09 -9.60
N ILE A 56 6.61 -6.46 -9.89
CA ILE A 56 7.23 -5.49 -9.00
C ILE A 56 6.64 -4.12 -9.37
N LYS A 57 5.78 -3.59 -8.50
CA LYS A 57 5.10 -2.31 -8.71
C LYS A 57 6.02 -1.12 -8.50
N GLN A 58 6.80 -1.15 -7.44
CA GLN A 58 7.70 -0.08 -7.04
C GLN A 58 8.70 -0.55 -6.00
N TYR A 59 9.77 0.22 -5.86
CA TYR A 59 10.68 0.17 -4.72
C TYR A 59 10.42 1.41 -3.87
N THR A 60 10.33 1.22 -2.56
CA THR A 60 10.03 2.31 -1.64
C THR A 60 10.77 2.15 -0.32
N VAL A 61 10.80 3.21 0.46
CA VAL A 61 11.30 3.21 1.83
C VAL A 61 10.11 3.21 2.78
N VAL A 62 10.11 2.28 3.72
CA VAL A 62 9.13 2.25 4.80
C VAL A 62 9.69 3.01 6.00
N LEU A 63 8.94 4.01 6.45
CA LEU A 63 9.34 4.90 7.53
C LEU A 63 8.59 4.54 8.82
N ASP A 64 9.28 4.69 9.95
CA ASP A 64 8.64 4.62 11.26
C ASP A 64 7.92 5.94 11.54
N SER A 65 6.60 5.95 11.42
CA SER A 65 5.78 7.14 11.55
C SER A 65 5.92 7.80 12.94
N LYS A 66 6.02 6.99 14.00
CA LYS A 66 6.18 7.50 15.37
C LYS A 66 7.50 8.24 15.56
N LYS A 67 8.60 7.71 14.99
CA LYS A 67 9.89 8.39 15.03
C LYS A 67 9.92 9.71 14.27
N LEU A 68 8.96 9.90 13.36
CA LEU A 68 8.78 11.14 12.61
C LEU A 68 7.72 12.06 13.21
N GLY A 69 7.25 11.77 14.43
CA GLY A 69 6.27 12.58 15.15
C GLY A 69 4.82 12.35 14.74
N MET A 70 4.54 11.34 13.93
CA MET A 70 3.18 10.94 13.55
C MET A 70 2.69 9.86 14.52
N ASP A 71 2.26 10.28 15.70
CA ASP A 71 1.94 9.35 16.80
C ASP A 71 0.61 8.63 16.64
N ILE A 72 -0.29 9.16 15.82
CA ILE A 72 -1.63 8.61 15.62
C ILE A 72 -1.74 7.99 14.24
N THR A 73 -2.05 6.71 14.20
CA THR A 73 -2.54 6.01 13.01
C THR A 73 -4.00 5.66 13.21
N ALA A 74 -4.83 5.96 12.23
CA ALA A 74 -6.25 5.65 12.28
C ALA A 74 -6.77 5.13 10.94
N PHE A 75 -7.83 4.34 11.01
CA PHE A 75 -8.64 3.95 9.85
C PHE A 75 -9.97 4.71 9.90
N ILE A 76 -10.32 5.34 8.80
CA ILE A 76 -11.55 6.13 8.70
C ILE A 76 -12.41 5.53 7.59
N SER A 77 -13.56 5.03 7.97
CA SER A 77 -14.59 4.60 7.03
C SER A 77 -15.45 5.80 6.65
N VAL A 78 -15.74 5.94 5.36
CA VAL A 78 -16.49 7.09 4.82
C VAL A 78 -17.64 6.58 3.96
N SER A 79 -18.84 7.10 4.21
CA SER A 79 -20.00 6.92 3.35
C SER A 79 -20.28 8.18 2.55
N MET A 80 -20.63 8.00 1.28
CA MET A 80 -20.99 9.09 0.38
C MET A 80 -22.51 9.18 0.26
N GLU A 81 -23.05 10.39 0.13
CA GLU A 81 -24.48 10.61 -0.09
C GLU A 81 -24.95 10.04 -1.43
N HIS A 82 -24.10 10.12 -2.45
CA HIS A 82 -24.38 9.62 -3.78
C HIS A 82 -23.08 9.36 -4.55
N PRO A 83 -23.02 8.33 -5.41
CA PRO A 83 -21.81 8.01 -6.20
C PRO A 83 -21.29 9.16 -7.07
N LYS A 84 -22.12 10.12 -7.43
CA LYS A 84 -21.70 11.32 -8.20
C LYS A 84 -20.61 12.14 -7.52
N TYR A 85 -20.48 12.03 -6.19
CA TYR A 85 -19.46 12.74 -5.41
C TYR A 85 -18.12 12.00 -5.33
N ASN A 86 -18.05 10.74 -5.77
CA ASN A 86 -16.86 9.90 -5.62
C ASN A 86 -15.62 10.50 -6.31
N ASN A 87 -15.80 11.07 -7.49
CA ASN A 87 -14.66 11.65 -8.22
C ASN A 87 -14.03 12.84 -7.47
N ASN A 88 -14.86 13.73 -6.94
CA ASN A 88 -14.38 14.88 -6.16
C ASN A 88 -13.71 14.42 -4.87
N PHE A 89 -14.27 13.41 -4.21
CA PHE A 89 -13.66 12.82 -3.01
C PHE A 89 -12.33 12.14 -3.33
N ASN A 90 -12.23 11.41 -4.42
CA ASN A 90 -10.99 10.80 -4.88
C ASN A 90 -9.87 11.84 -5.10
N GLU A 91 -10.19 12.97 -5.74
CA GLU A 91 -9.22 14.06 -5.95
C GLU A 91 -8.78 14.69 -4.62
N PHE A 92 -9.71 14.92 -3.70
CA PHE A 92 -9.39 15.38 -2.34
C PHE A 92 -8.41 14.44 -1.65
N VAL A 93 -8.69 13.14 -1.66
CA VAL A 93 -7.87 12.10 -1.00
C VAL A 93 -6.47 12.02 -1.63
N LYS A 94 -6.36 12.03 -2.96
CA LYS A 94 -5.09 11.94 -3.68
C LYS A 94 -4.13 13.07 -3.34
N THR A 95 -4.63 14.25 -3.03
CA THR A 95 -3.82 15.42 -2.71
C THR A 95 -3.51 15.58 -1.22
N HIS A 96 -4.19 14.81 -0.35
CA HIS A 96 -4.07 14.97 1.10
C HIS A 96 -2.90 14.15 1.67
N LYS A 97 -1.88 14.82 2.19
CA LYS A 97 -0.63 14.19 2.65
C LYS A 97 -0.77 13.26 3.86
N GLN A 98 -1.75 13.50 4.72
CA GLN A 98 -1.99 12.68 5.91
C GLN A 98 -2.77 11.39 5.60
N ILE A 99 -3.35 11.28 4.41
CA ILE A 99 -4.05 10.09 3.94
C ILE A 99 -3.06 9.25 3.12
N THR A 100 -2.66 8.12 3.65
CA THR A 100 -1.66 7.24 3.02
C THR A 100 -2.27 6.14 2.17
N GLU A 101 -3.51 5.76 2.45
CA GLU A 101 -4.26 4.76 1.68
C GLU A 101 -5.73 5.16 1.59
N CYS A 102 -6.35 4.87 0.47
CA CYS A 102 -7.79 5.00 0.27
C CYS A 102 -8.26 3.85 -0.62
N HIS A 103 -9.22 3.09 -0.12
CA HIS A 103 -9.79 1.94 -0.82
C HIS A 103 -11.29 2.14 -0.96
N TYR A 104 -11.82 1.87 -2.16
CA TYR A 104 -13.26 1.72 -2.37
C TYR A 104 -13.63 0.30 -1.97
N ILE A 105 -14.57 0.17 -1.04
CA ILE A 105 -14.86 -1.09 -0.37
C ILE A 105 -16.32 -1.50 -0.52
N THR A 106 -16.61 -2.77 -0.28
CA THR A 106 -17.96 -3.30 -0.13
C THR A 106 -18.44 -3.15 1.33
N GLY A 107 -19.74 -3.21 1.56
CA GLY A 107 -20.38 -3.15 2.89
C GLY A 107 -21.06 -1.82 3.14
N ASP A 108 -21.16 -1.44 4.43
CA ASP A 108 -21.95 -0.28 4.86
C ASP A 108 -21.28 1.07 4.55
N PHE A 109 -19.99 1.06 4.28
CA PHE A 109 -19.20 2.24 3.92
C PHE A 109 -18.65 2.12 2.51
N ASP A 110 -18.41 3.26 1.86
CA ASP A 110 -17.92 3.31 0.49
C ASP A 110 -16.39 3.31 0.43
N PHE A 111 -15.74 4.04 1.33
CA PHE A 111 -14.28 4.18 1.36
C PHE A 111 -13.69 3.82 2.72
N LEU A 112 -12.50 3.25 2.69
CA LEU A 112 -11.66 3.03 3.86
C LEU A 112 -10.35 3.77 3.67
N LEU A 113 -10.04 4.69 4.58
CA LEU A 113 -8.82 5.48 4.59
C LEU A 113 -7.88 4.98 5.69
N LYS A 114 -6.58 4.97 5.41
CA LYS A 114 -5.53 4.92 6.42
C LYS A 114 -4.90 6.30 6.54
N VAL A 115 -4.83 6.82 7.75
CA VAL A 115 -4.31 8.18 8.01
C VAL A 115 -3.27 8.16 9.11
N ASN A 116 -2.32 9.10 9.02
CA ASN A 116 -1.32 9.33 10.04
C ASN A 116 -1.33 10.80 10.42
N THR A 117 -1.43 11.09 11.71
CA THR A 117 -1.45 12.43 12.25
C THR A 117 -0.52 12.56 13.45
N GLU A 118 -0.12 13.77 13.77
CA GLU A 118 0.81 14.06 14.88
C GLU A 118 0.17 13.84 16.26
N SER A 119 -1.14 14.11 16.36
CA SER A 119 -1.87 14.13 17.62
C SER A 119 -3.37 13.88 17.40
N THR A 120 -4.10 13.75 18.49
CA THR A 120 -5.58 13.71 18.47
C THR A 120 -6.17 15.01 17.91
N GLY A 121 -5.55 16.16 18.18
CA GLY A 121 -5.95 17.44 17.58
C GLY A 121 -5.73 17.46 16.06
N GLY A 122 -4.64 16.89 15.58
CA GLY A 122 -4.41 16.70 14.14
C GLY A 122 -5.44 15.78 13.50
N LEU A 123 -5.83 14.71 14.19
CA LEU A 123 -6.89 13.81 13.73
C LEU A 123 -8.25 14.52 13.68
N GLU A 124 -8.59 15.34 14.67
CA GLU A 124 -9.81 16.14 14.66
C GLU A 124 -9.85 17.08 13.46
N SER A 125 -8.75 17.78 13.19
CA SER A 125 -8.64 18.68 12.02
C SER A 125 -8.84 17.92 10.70
N LEU A 126 -8.20 16.77 10.56
CA LEU A 126 -8.35 15.93 9.37
C LEU A 126 -9.79 15.42 9.22
N LEU A 127 -10.43 15.00 10.29
CA LEU A 127 -11.84 14.58 10.26
C LEU A 127 -12.77 15.71 9.82
N ASN A 128 -12.52 16.94 10.27
CA ASN A 128 -13.29 18.11 9.84
C ASN A 128 -13.09 18.38 8.34
N GLU A 129 -11.87 18.25 7.83
CA GLU A 129 -11.61 18.37 6.39
C GLU A 129 -12.33 17.29 5.59
N ILE A 130 -12.29 16.03 6.02
CA ILE A 130 -12.98 14.91 5.36
C ILE A 130 -14.50 15.16 5.35
N LYS A 131 -15.08 15.54 6.48
CA LYS A 131 -16.52 15.81 6.61
C LYS A 131 -16.95 17.03 5.80
N SER A 132 -16.05 17.96 5.55
CA SER A 132 -16.27 19.13 4.71
C SER A 132 -16.07 18.88 3.22
N ALA A 133 -15.48 17.75 2.84
CA ALA A 133 -15.43 17.32 1.46
C ALA A 133 -16.86 17.03 0.96
N GLY A 134 -17.21 17.55 -0.20
CA GLY A 134 -18.57 17.44 -0.71
C GLY A 134 -19.04 15.99 -0.87
N GLY A 135 -20.24 15.71 -0.37
CA GLY A 135 -20.90 14.41 -0.52
C GLY A 135 -20.60 13.38 0.57
N VAL A 136 -19.82 13.71 1.59
CA VAL A 136 -19.61 12.82 2.74
C VAL A 136 -20.84 12.85 3.65
N SER A 137 -21.45 11.70 3.90
CA SER A 137 -22.64 11.58 4.75
C SER A 137 -22.32 11.08 6.16
N LEU A 138 -21.40 10.12 6.27
CA LEU A 138 -21.07 9.48 7.55
C LEU A 138 -19.59 9.11 7.57
N THR A 139 -18.96 9.22 8.74
CA THR A 139 -17.62 8.74 9.00
C THR A 139 -17.58 7.89 10.26
N LYS A 140 -16.71 6.87 10.27
CA LYS A 140 -16.39 6.07 11.44
C LYS A 140 -14.88 5.97 11.56
N THR A 141 -14.34 6.38 12.69
CA THR A 141 -12.88 6.41 12.94
C THR A 141 -12.50 5.34 13.94
N LEU A 142 -11.49 4.57 13.59
CA LEU A 142 -10.85 3.57 14.44
C LEU A 142 -9.38 3.96 14.64
N VAL A 143 -9.00 4.28 15.87
CA VAL A 143 -7.61 4.61 16.20
C VAL A 143 -6.85 3.31 16.49
N VAL A 144 -5.68 3.16 15.85
CA VAL A 144 -4.80 2.02 16.08
C VAL A 144 -4.12 2.18 17.43
N LEU A 145 -4.31 1.21 18.32
CA LEU A 145 -3.62 1.18 19.62
C LEU A 145 -2.22 0.59 19.49
N SER A 146 -2.09 -0.51 18.73
CA SER A 146 -0.82 -1.16 18.42
C SER A 146 -0.94 -1.93 17.12
N THR A 147 0.18 -2.11 16.43
CA THR A 147 0.26 -2.93 15.23
C THR A 147 0.96 -4.24 15.55
N VAL A 148 0.28 -5.35 15.34
CA VAL A 148 0.82 -6.70 15.62
C VAL A 148 1.61 -7.21 14.43
N LYS A 149 1.14 -6.94 13.21
CA LYS A 149 1.77 -7.38 11.97
C LYS A 149 1.51 -6.35 10.86
N GLU A 150 2.55 -6.06 10.09
CA GLU A 150 2.47 -5.15 8.95
C GLU A 150 3.44 -5.61 7.86
N ASP A 151 2.93 -6.44 6.95
CA ASP A 151 3.64 -6.87 5.75
C ASP A 151 3.13 -6.05 4.56
N TYR A 152 4.03 -5.39 3.84
CA TYR A 152 3.67 -4.47 2.77
C TYR A 152 3.44 -5.14 1.42
N SER A 153 3.81 -6.41 1.29
CA SER A 153 3.61 -7.19 0.07
C SER A 153 3.00 -8.55 0.38
N VAL A 154 2.29 -9.08 -0.61
CA VAL A 154 1.73 -10.43 -0.53
C VAL A 154 2.85 -11.47 -0.42
N ASN A 155 2.57 -12.57 0.26
CA ASN A 155 3.44 -13.74 0.29
C ASN A 155 3.14 -14.64 -0.91
N LEU A 156 4.21 -15.20 -1.50
CA LEU A 156 4.11 -16.05 -2.69
C LEU A 156 4.10 -17.55 -2.35
N GLU A 157 4.42 -17.91 -1.11
CA GLU A 157 4.43 -19.28 -0.60
C GLU A 157 3.32 -19.51 0.42
#